data_a02a2454d3a4abb0e9b80cafe44acb37
#
_entry.id   a02a2454d3a4abb0e9b80cafe44acb37
#
_cell.length_a   1.000
_cell.length_b   1.000
_cell.length_c   1.000
_cell.angle_alpha   90.00
_cell.angle_beta   90.00
_cell.angle_gamma   90.00
#
_symmetry.space_group_name_H-M   'P 1'
#
loop_
_entity.id
_entity.type
_entity.pdbx_description
1 polymer ?
#
loop_
_entity_poly.entity_id
_entity_poly.type
_entity_poly.pdbx_seq_one_letter_code
_entity_poly.pdbx_strand_id
1 'polypeptide(L)'
;MDITRRKLIGYLLSGAALSVSPFATHAADALLVPFGTLPSPQKAHRVLSAGAPADLLLLALAPEMLLGLSSFDFSVSGSEFLSDTIRKLPKLGRLSGRASTLSLEKIVSLAPDIIIDCGSADETFRSLAQRTAAQTGVPYVLVDGKLRDSASQLRQVGALLGVSSRAEKQARLAERFLQDAEHFSRMSGNSPRFYSARGATGLETGLQGSLHTEAAEQLGLINVVSEPSQHGLAQVSFEQLLLWEPDIILTQDANTYRYITQNALWKNLQAVRKGQVLCYSGLPFGWLDSPPGINRLLGMRRLQAHFDSKIQANWMDDLQQFFRLFYHSDLNQTQLQRLLEAG
;
A
#
# COMPACT_ATOMS: atom_id res chain seq x y z
N MET A 1 7.93 79.61 -23.33
CA MET A 1 8.79 80.29 -22.32
C MET A 1 9.25 79.14 -21.41
N ASP A 2 10.38 78.73 -21.74
CA ASP A 2 11.73 78.83 -21.14
C ASP A 2 11.96 77.81 -20.06
N ILE A 3 12.79 76.79 -20.38
CA ILE A 3 14.23 76.63 -20.14
C ILE A 3 14.53 76.51 -18.63
N THR A 4 15.17 75.57 -18.09
CA THR A 4 16.58 75.14 -18.22
C THR A 4 16.85 73.93 -17.33
N ARG A 5 17.43 72.90 -17.87
CA ARG A 5 18.76 72.28 -17.68
C ARG A 5 19.38 72.41 -16.27
N ARG A 6 19.67 71.23 -15.66
CA ARG A 6 21.09 70.89 -15.39
C ARG A 6 21.26 69.46 -14.88
N LYS A 7 22.24 68.85 -15.51
CA LYS A 7 22.85 67.54 -15.23
C LYS A 7 23.49 67.54 -13.84
N LEU A 8 23.48 66.41 -13.16
CA LEU A 8 24.69 65.92 -12.51
C LEU A 8 24.75 64.40 -12.48
N ILE A 9 25.91 63.93 -12.84
CA ILE A 9 26.41 62.56 -12.94
C ILE A 9 26.78 62.07 -11.56
N GLY A 10 26.48 60.81 -11.23
CA GLY A 10 26.97 60.17 -10.02
C GLY A 10 26.85 58.66 -10.02
N TYR A 11 27.89 58.05 -10.55
CA TYR A 11 28.47 56.70 -10.25
C TYR A 11 27.60 55.48 -9.93
N LEU A 12 27.69 54.53 -10.86
CA LEU A 12 27.55 53.09 -10.80
C LEU A 12 28.12 52.47 -9.50
N LEU A 13 27.31 51.68 -8.83
CA LEU A 13 27.74 50.50 -8.10
C LEU A 13 26.85 49.35 -8.50
N SER A 14 27.41 48.46 -9.34
CA SER A 14 26.84 47.22 -9.78
C SER A 14 26.84 46.24 -8.62
N GLY A 15 25.71 46.09 -7.97
CA GLY A 15 25.43 44.99 -7.07
C GLY A 15 24.70 43.89 -7.87
N ALA A 16 25.41 42.84 -8.28
CA ALA A 16 24.80 41.64 -8.81
C ALA A 16 24.06 40.94 -7.67
N ALA A 17 22.78 41.20 -7.56
CA ALA A 17 21.89 40.39 -6.74
C ALA A 17 21.73 39.07 -7.47
N LEU A 18 22.46 38.02 -7.02
CA LEU A 18 22.15 36.63 -7.32
C LEU A 18 20.73 36.37 -6.81
N SER A 19 19.76 36.45 -7.69
CA SER A 19 18.43 35.95 -7.44
C SER A 19 18.54 34.42 -7.36
N VAL A 20 18.72 33.91 -6.14
CA VAL A 20 18.44 32.52 -5.82
C VAL A 20 16.94 32.36 -6.00
N SER A 21 16.54 31.84 -7.17
CA SER A 21 15.18 31.33 -7.37
C SER A 21 14.93 30.31 -6.28
N PRO A 22 13.91 30.46 -5.43
CA PRO A 22 13.50 29.36 -4.61
C PRO A 22 13.07 28.27 -5.58
N PHE A 23 13.77 27.15 -5.55
CA PHE A 23 13.26 25.92 -6.13
C PHE A 23 11.83 25.81 -5.60
N ALA A 24 10.85 25.89 -6.50
CA ALA A 24 9.49 25.51 -6.19
C ALA A 24 9.54 24.03 -5.84
N THR A 25 9.70 23.74 -4.55
CA THR A 25 9.33 22.45 -4.02
C THR A 25 7.85 22.32 -4.36
N HIS A 26 7.52 21.47 -5.33
CA HIS A 26 6.16 20.95 -5.44
C HIS A 26 5.84 20.49 -4.03
N ALA A 27 4.88 21.15 -3.39
CA ALA A 27 4.30 20.70 -2.14
C ALA A 27 3.76 19.30 -2.49
N ALA A 28 4.49 18.25 -2.08
CA ALA A 28 3.99 16.91 -2.18
C ALA A 28 2.66 16.94 -1.42
N ASP A 29 1.56 16.55 -2.07
CA ASP A 29 0.24 16.51 -1.45
C ASP A 29 0.38 15.84 -0.09
N ALA A 30 -0.09 16.53 0.96
CA ALA A 30 0.06 16.04 2.32
C ALA A 30 -0.80 14.77 2.49
N LEU A 31 -0.14 13.60 2.46
CA LEU A 31 -0.81 12.31 2.62
C LEU A 31 -1.13 11.99 4.09
N LEU A 32 -0.55 12.74 5.02
CA LEU A 32 -0.75 12.57 6.45
C LEU A 32 -1.84 13.52 6.95
N VAL A 33 -2.86 12.96 7.57
CA VAL A 33 -3.93 13.72 8.23
C VAL A 33 -3.77 13.55 9.75
N PRO A 34 -3.20 14.55 10.45
CA PRO A 34 -2.95 14.47 11.88
C PRO A 34 -4.18 14.88 12.70
N PHE A 35 -4.35 14.23 13.84
CA PHE A 35 -5.30 14.56 14.90
C PHE A 35 -4.54 14.63 16.24
N GLY A 36 -4.58 15.76 16.91
CA GLY A 36 -3.77 16.06 18.09
C GLY A 36 -2.38 16.62 17.73
N THR A 37 -1.56 16.85 18.75
CA THR A 37 -0.20 17.42 18.60
C THR A 37 0.81 16.31 18.38
N LEU A 38 1.43 16.28 17.19
CA LEU A 38 2.40 15.24 16.84
C LEU A 38 3.68 15.36 17.70
N PRO A 39 4.26 14.21 18.12
CA PRO A 39 5.57 14.20 18.74
C PRO A 39 6.65 14.61 17.74
N SER A 40 7.77 15.14 18.22
CA SER A 40 8.96 15.26 17.37
C SER A 40 9.49 13.87 17.00
N PRO A 41 10.18 13.72 15.84
CA PRO A 41 10.71 12.42 15.43
C PRO A 41 11.58 11.72 16.47
N GLN A 42 12.29 12.48 17.30
CA GLN A 42 13.13 11.96 18.38
C GLN A 42 12.34 11.44 19.60
N LYS A 43 11.02 11.69 19.63
CA LYS A 43 10.12 11.27 20.73
C LYS A 43 9.10 10.23 20.31
N ALA A 44 9.04 9.89 19.02
CA ALA A 44 8.10 8.90 18.49
C ALA A 44 8.73 7.49 18.56
N HIS A 45 8.82 6.89 19.73
CA HIS A 45 9.46 5.58 19.94
C HIS A 45 8.48 4.45 20.21
N ARG A 46 7.23 4.76 20.55
CA ARG A 46 6.19 3.81 20.91
C ARG A 46 5.00 4.00 19.97
N VAL A 47 5.04 3.29 18.86
CA VAL A 47 4.06 3.42 17.78
C VAL A 47 2.98 2.33 17.91
N LEU A 48 1.72 2.74 17.92
CA LEU A 48 0.58 1.84 17.87
C LEU A 48 0.00 1.84 16.44
N SER A 49 -0.09 0.65 15.85
CA SER A 49 -0.78 0.44 14.58
C SER A 49 -2.29 0.33 14.79
N ALA A 50 -3.08 1.05 14.02
CA ALA A 50 -4.54 1.03 14.12
C ALA A 50 -5.19 -0.11 13.33
N GLY A 51 -4.56 -0.60 12.27
CA GLY A 51 -5.13 -1.61 11.38
C GLY A 51 -4.11 -2.35 10.52
N ALA A 52 -4.54 -3.42 9.87
CA ALA A 52 -3.66 -4.31 9.13
C ALA A 52 -2.84 -3.62 7.99
N PRO A 53 -3.36 -2.65 7.22
CA PRO A 53 -2.54 -1.91 6.28
C PRO A 53 -1.43 -1.08 6.94
N ALA A 54 -1.73 -0.47 8.10
CA ALA A 54 -0.74 0.26 8.89
C ALA A 54 0.32 -0.68 9.49
N ASP A 55 -0.07 -1.91 9.92
CA ASP A 55 0.90 -2.92 10.34
C ASP A 55 2.01 -3.08 9.29
N LEU A 56 1.65 -3.26 8.02
CA LEU A 56 2.61 -3.52 6.95
C LEU A 56 3.49 -2.31 6.63
N LEU A 57 2.93 -1.12 6.65
CA LEU A 57 3.69 0.12 6.46
C LEU A 57 4.72 0.32 7.58
N LEU A 58 4.30 0.08 8.83
CA LEU A 58 5.14 0.25 10.02
C LEU A 58 6.16 -0.89 10.18
N LEU A 59 5.81 -2.12 9.83
CA LEU A 59 6.76 -3.23 9.75
C LEU A 59 7.89 -2.92 8.77
N ALA A 60 7.59 -2.30 7.64
CA ALA A 60 8.59 -1.88 6.69
C ALA A 60 9.47 -0.75 7.23
N LEU A 61 8.85 0.29 7.82
CA LEU A 61 9.56 1.52 8.21
C LEU A 61 10.29 1.40 9.55
N ALA A 62 9.64 0.89 10.60
CA ALA A 62 10.15 0.98 11.97
C ALA A 62 9.61 -0.16 12.86
N PRO A 63 9.89 -1.44 12.54
CA PRO A 63 9.39 -2.57 13.33
C PRO A 63 9.83 -2.51 14.80
N GLU A 64 10.99 -1.92 15.07
CA GLU A 64 11.55 -1.73 16.41
C GLU A 64 10.77 -0.73 17.29
N MET A 65 9.95 0.13 16.69
CA MET A 65 9.12 1.12 17.40
C MET A 65 7.70 0.61 17.66
N LEU A 66 7.30 -0.49 17.00
CA LEU A 66 5.94 -1.03 17.14
C LEU A 66 5.72 -1.65 18.52
N LEU A 67 4.62 -1.27 19.16
CA LEU A 67 4.15 -1.91 20.40
C LEU A 67 3.61 -3.31 20.16
N GLY A 68 3.15 -3.59 18.96
CA GLY A 68 2.58 -4.84 18.49
C GLY A 68 1.76 -4.65 17.23
N LEU A 69 1.12 -5.71 16.78
CA LEU A 69 0.37 -5.77 15.53
C LEU A 69 -1.13 -5.73 15.79
N SER A 70 -1.85 -5.12 14.87
CA SER A 70 -3.31 -5.01 14.98
C SER A 70 -4.03 -6.33 14.69
N SER A 71 -3.54 -7.10 13.71
CA SER A 71 -4.29 -8.21 13.14
C SER A 71 -3.49 -9.51 12.99
N PHE A 72 -2.18 -9.42 12.86
CA PHE A 72 -1.34 -10.59 12.58
C PHE A 72 -0.86 -11.28 13.85
N ASP A 73 -0.75 -12.61 13.75
CA ASP A 73 -0.19 -13.48 14.76
C ASP A 73 0.76 -14.46 14.05
N PHE A 74 2.06 -14.26 14.23
CA PHE A 74 3.10 -15.06 13.57
C PHE A 74 3.45 -16.36 14.32
N SER A 75 2.74 -16.67 15.38
CA SER A 75 2.90 -17.97 16.07
C SER A 75 2.42 -19.15 15.23
N VAL A 76 1.59 -18.91 14.21
CA VAL A 76 0.88 -19.95 13.45
C VAL A 76 1.55 -20.33 12.14
N SER A 77 1.92 -19.37 11.28
CA SER A 77 2.58 -19.65 9.98
C SER A 77 3.13 -18.37 9.32
N GLY A 78 4.04 -18.52 8.35
CA GLY A 78 4.62 -17.41 7.57
C GLY A 78 5.71 -16.63 8.29
N SER A 79 6.00 -16.95 9.55
CA SER A 79 7.01 -16.25 10.35
C SER A 79 8.44 -16.46 9.84
N GLU A 80 8.69 -17.55 9.14
CA GLU A 80 10.00 -17.88 8.59
C GLU A 80 10.50 -16.89 7.52
N PHE A 81 9.59 -16.09 6.96
CA PHE A 81 9.91 -15.07 5.96
C PHE A 81 10.17 -13.67 6.56
N LEU A 82 10.10 -13.55 7.88
CA LEU A 82 10.18 -12.28 8.59
C LEU A 82 11.40 -12.25 9.51
N SER A 83 11.92 -11.04 9.79
CA SER A 83 12.99 -10.87 10.77
C SER A 83 12.56 -11.26 12.18
N ASP A 84 13.53 -11.56 13.05
CA ASP A 84 13.28 -11.90 14.46
C ASP A 84 12.56 -10.79 15.23
N THR A 85 12.83 -9.54 14.91
CA THR A 85 12.18 -8.39 15.51
C THR A 85 10.69 -8.41 15.23
N ILE A 86 10.29 -8.68 13.97
CA ILE A 86 8.88 -8.73 13.55
C ILE A 86 8.18 -9.93 14.16
N ARG A 87 8.83 -11.11 14.17
CA ARG A 87 8.22 -12.34 14.69
C ARG A 87 7.85 -12.29 16.18
N LYS A 88 8.52 -11.43 16.95
CA LYS A 88 8.31 -11.28 18.39
C LYS A 88 7.22 -10.26 18.75
N LEU A 89 6.69 -9.54 17.77
CA LEU A 89 5.64 -8.55 18.03
C LEU A 89 4.35 -9.22 18.47
N PRO A 90 3.76 -8.80 19.60
CA PRO A 90 2.49 -9.35 20.07
C PRO A 90 1.32 -8.86 19.21
N LYS A 91 0.26 -9.64 19.14
CA LYS A 91 -1.02 -9.19 18.60
C LYS A 91 -1.78 -8.41 19.66
N LEU A 92 -2.09 -7.15 19.37
CA LEU A 92 -2.76 -6.22 20.31
C LEU A 92 -4.26 -6.05 20.03
N GLY A 93 -4.68 -6.23 18.78
CA GLY A 93 -6.03 -5.89 18.32
C GLY A 93 -6.02 -4.59 17.49
N ARG A 94 -7.12 -4.36 16.79
CA ARG A 94 -7.27 -3.27 15.81
C ARG A 94 -8.27 -2.21 16.26
N LEU A 95 -8.06 -0.98 15.84
CA LEU A 95 -8.96 0.17 15.98
C LEU A 95 -9.82 0.37 14.74
N SER A 96 -9.22 0.20 13.56
CA SER A 96 -9.84 0.44 12.26
C SER A 96 -10.16 -0.86 11.51
N GLY A 97 -10.99 -0.78 10.47
CA GLY A 97 -11.44 -1.90 9.68
C GLY A 97 -12.83 -2.42 10.07
N ARG A 98 -13.15 -3.69 9.74
CA ARG A 98 -14.51 -4.26 9.88
C ARG A 98 -15.05 -4.27 11.31
N ALA A 99 -14.20 -4.36 12.32
CA ALA A 99 -14.58 -4.31 13.72
C ALA A 99 -13.39 -3.91 14.58
N SER A 100 -13.58 -2.99 15.53
CA SER A 100 -12.58 -2.69 16.55
C SER A 100 -12.50 -3.84 17.56
N THR A 101 -11.29 -4.24 17.93
CA THR A 101 -11.01 -5.25 18.95
C THR A 101 -10.04 -4.73 20.03
N LEU A 102 -9.59 -3.48 19.91
CA LEU A 102 -8.74 -2.81 20.87
C LEU A 102 -9.53 -1.71 21.57
N SER A 103 -9.65 -1.80 22.92
CA SER A 103 -10.39 -0.79 23.69
C SER A 103 -9.56 0.47 23.95
N LEU A 104 -10.24 1.60 24.21
CA LEU A 104 -9.59 2.86 24.54
C LEU A 104 -8.75 2.77 25.83
N GLU A 105 -9.25 2.05 26.85
CA GLU A 105 -8.52 1.81 28.09
C GLU A 105 -7.21 1.07 27.84
N LYS A 106 -7.23 0.10 26.91
CA LYS A 106 -6.03 -0.62 26.52
C LYS A 106 -5.04 0.28 25.82
N ILE A 107 -5.49 1.20 24.94
CA ILE A 107 -4.62 2.20 24.31
C ILE A 107 -3.92 3.05 25.37
N VAL A 108 -4.69 3.62 26.31
CA VAL A 108 -4.13 4.43 27.40
C VAL A 108 -3.11 3.63 28.21
N SER A 109 -3.40 2.36 28.53
CA SER A 109 -2.48 1.50 29.29
C SER A 109 -1.20 1.14 28.53
N LEU A 110 -1.25 1.10 27.19
CA LEU A 110 -0.09 0.86 26.35
C LEU A 110 0.80 2.12 26.25
N ALA A 111 0.28 3.29 26.58
CA ALA A 111 0.96 4.58 26.52
C ALA A 111 1.78 4.78 25.22
N PRO A 112 1.14 4.72 24.03
CA PRO A 112 1.84 5.01 22.78
C PRO A 112 2.12 6.51 22.65
N ASP A 113 3.20 6.85 21.98
CA ASP A 113 3.52 8.25 21.63
C ASP A 113 2.67 8.74 20.44
N ILE A 114 2.25 7.78 19.59
CA ILE A 114 1.47 8.07 18.38
C ILE A 114 0.71 6.82 17.92
N ILE A 115 -0.47 7.04 17.35
CA ILE A 115 -1.24 6.02 16.62
C ILE A 115 -1.13 6.32 15.13
N ILE A 116 -0.83 5.31 14.31
CA ILE A 116 -0.79 5.44 12.86
C ILE A 116 -1.78 4.46 12.24
N ASP A 117 -2.64 4.99 11.36
CA ASP A 117 -3.54 4.24 10.50
C ASP A 117 -3.17 4.47 9.03
N CYS A 118 -3.46 3.49 8.18
CA CYS A 118 -3.20 3.58 6.75
C CYS A 118 -4.33 2.91 5.97
N GLY A 119 -4.82 3.57 4.93
CA GLY A 119 -5.90 3.06 4.11
C GLY A 119 -6.79 4.15 3.55
N SER A 120 -8.10 4.03 3.69
CA SER A 120 -9.02 5.10 3.30
C SER A 120 -8.92 6.29 4.25
N ALA A 121 -8.87 7.50 3.67
CA ALA A 121 -8.89 8.76 4.42
C ALA A 121 -10.27 9.45 4.33
N ASP A 122 -11.34 8.66 4.16
CA ASP A 122 -12.72 9.17 4.12
C ASP A 122 -13.22 9.65 5.49
N GLU A 123 -14.43 10.21 5.52
CA GLU A 123 -15.01 10.80 6.72
C GLU A 123 -15.17 9.81 7.86
N THR A 124 -15.44 8.54 7.58
CA THR A 124 -15.57 7.48 8.59
C THR A 124 -14.27 7.28 9.36
N PHE A 125 -13.17 7.15 8.64
CA PHE A 125 -11.83 6.98 9.23
C PHE A 125 -11.35 8.27 9.91
N ARG A 126 -11.64 9.44 9.34
CA ARG A 126 -11.34 10.75 9.97
C ARG A 126 -12.08 10.91 11.29
N SER A 127 -13.38 10.62 11.34
CA SER A 127 -14.18 10.67 12.57
C SER A 127 -13.68 9.69 13.63
N LEU A 128 -13.27 8.48 13.24
CA LEU A 128 -12.68 7.50 14.15
C LEU A 128 -11.36 8.04 14.74
N ALA A 129 -10.46 8.54 13.91
CA ALA A 129 -9.17 9.07 14.32
C ALA A 129 -9.32 10.27 15.27
N GLN A 130 -10.21 11.21 14.94
CA GLN A 130 -10.49 12.38 15.76
C GLN A 130 -11.02 12.01 17.14
N ARG A 131 -12.02 11.12 17.20
CA ARG A 131 -12.60 10.64 18.47
C ARG A 131 -11.57 9.90 19.31
N THR A 132 -10.79 9.02 18.69
CA THR A 132 -9.76 8.25 19.40
C THR A 132 -8.71 9.19 20.00
N ALA A 133 -8.18 10.14 19.21
CA ALA A 133 -7.22 11.12 19.71
C ALA A 133 -7.78 11.97 20.85
N ALA A 134 -9.01 12.47 20.71
CA ALA A 134 -9.66 13.28 21.74
C ALA A 134 -9.90 12.51 23.05
N GLN A 135 -10.28 11.23 22.98
CA GLN A 135 -10.63 10.43 24.17
C GLN A 135 -9.39 9.84 24.87
N THR A 136 -8.32 9.55 24.14
CA THR A 136 -7.11 8.95 24.70
C THR A 136 -6.02 9.97 25.02
N GLY A 137 -6.09 11.16 24.43
CA GLY A 137 -5.00 12.15 24.46
C GLY A 137 -3.78 11.76 23.62
N VAL A 138 -3.84 10.63 22.90
CA VAL A 138 -2.75 10.16 22.03
C VAL A 138 -2.94 10.72 20.63
N PRO A 139 -1.91 11.36 20.03
CA PRO A 139 -2.00 11.83 18.66
C PRO A 139 -2.20 10.69 17.68
N TYR A 140 -3.06 10.92 16.68
CA TYR A 140 -3.41 9.95 15.67
C TYR A 140 -3.09 10.51 14.28
N VAL A 141 -2.45 9.71 13.43
CA VAL A 141 -2.17 10.06 12.03
C VAL A 141 -2.85 9.05 11.12
N LEU A 142 -3.68 9.56 10.23
CA LEU A 142 -4.27 8.79 9.15
C LEU A 142 -3.47 9.04 7.87
N VAL A 143 -2.96 7.96 7.26
CA VAL A 143 -2.17 7.98 6.03
C VAL A 143 -3.08 7.57 4.87
N ASP A 144 -3.23 8.42 3.84
CA ASP A 144 -3.92 8.02 2.60
C ASP A 144 -3.16 6.88 1.94
N GLY A 145 -3.80 5.72 1.84
CA GLY A 145 -3.19 4.43 1.53
C GLY A 145 -3.17 4.06 0.05
N LYS A 146 -3.34 4.99 -0.89
CA LYS A 146 -3.31 4.67 -2.33
C LYS A 146 -1.97 4.11 -2.77
N LEU A 147 -2.00 3.07 -3.62
CA LEU A 147 -0.81 2.36 -4.07
C LEU A 147 0.16 3.27 -4.84
N ARG A 148 -0.36 4.14 -5.71
CA ARG A 148 0.44 5.10 -6.49
C ARG A 148 1.27 6.06 -5.64
N ASP A 149 0.83 6.31 -4.41
CA ASP A 149 1.46 7.27 -3.49
C ASP A 149 2.44 6.60 -2.53
N SER A 150 2.71 5.30 -2.69
CA SER A 150 3.52 4.48 -1.77
C SER A 150 4.90 5.08 -1.47
N ALA A 151 5.58 5.63 -2.45
CA ALA A 151 6.88 6.26 -2.24
C ALA A 151 6.79 7.51 -1.34
N SER A 152 5.78 8.34 -1.56
CA SER A 152 5.52 9.54 -0.74
C SER A 152 5.04 9.17 0.66
N GLN A 153 4.21 8.14 0.81
CA GLN A 153 3.80 7.61 2.11
C GLN A 153 5.03 7.17 2.93
N LEU A 154 5.92 6.39 2.31
CA LEU A 154 7.15 5.93 2.96
C LEU A 154 8.03 7.11 3.42
N ARG A 155 8.24 8.11 2.58
CA ARG A 155 9.03 9.30 2.92
C ARG A 155 8.40 10.13 4.04
N GLN A 156 7.10 10.42 3.95
CA GLN A 156 6.41 11.26 4.93
C GLN A 156 6.31 10.56 6.30
N VAL A 157 5.93 9.28 6.34
CA VAL A 157 5.87 8.52 7.60
C VAL A 157 7.28 8.26 8.13
N GLY A 158 8.26 8.00 7.26
CA GLY A 158 9.66 7.85 7.64
C GLY A 158 10.27 9.10 8.26
N ALA A 159 9.91 10.29 7.76
CA ALA A 159 10.31 11.56 8.36
C ALA A 159 9.64 11.78 9.73
N LEU A 160 8.34 11.46 9.84
CA LEU A 160 7.59 11.55 11.09
C LEU A 160 8.20 10.66 12.19
N LEU A 161 8.67 9.47 11.83
CA LEU A 161 9.27 8.50 12.76
C LEU A 161 10.80 8.63 12.91
N GLY A 162 11.44 9.57 12.21
CA GLY A 162 12.90 9.76 12.27
C GLY A 162 13.72 8.67 11.56
N VAL A 163 13.12 7.90 10.64
CA VAL A 163 13.76 6.81 9.90
C VAL A 163 13.94 7.12 8.40
N SER A 164 14.14 8.38 8.05
CA SER A 164 14.19 8.89 6.66
C SER A 164 15.18 8.13 5.76
N SER A 165 16.32 7.70 6.28
CA SER A 165 17.32 6.96 5.48
C SER A 165 16.81 5.59 5.03
N ARG A 166 16.08 4.87 5.89
CA ARG A 166 15.42 3.60 5.57
C ARG A 166 14.28 3.83 4.59
N ALA A 167 13.43 4.79 4.90
CA ALA A 167 12.29 5.17 4.09
C ALA A 167 12.69 5.54 2.65
N GLU A 168 13.79 6.25 2.46
CA GLU A 168 14.27 6.62 1.13
C GLU A 168 14.68 5.41 0.29
N LYS A 169 15.33 4.40 0.88
CA LYS A 169 15.68 3.15 0.16
C LYS A 169 14.43 2.39 -0.30
N GLN A 170 13.42 2.33 0.56
CA GLN A 170 12.14 1.70 0.27
C GLN A 170 11.35 2.50 -0.78
N ALA A 171 11.32 3.83 -0.66
CA ALA A 171 10.63 4.72 -1.59
C ALA A 171 11.20 4.60 -3.01
N ARG A 172 12.52 4.51 -3.16
CA ARG A 172 13.15 4.30 -4.48
C ARG A 172 12.76 2.97 -5.13
N LEU A 173 12.64 1.89 -4.34
CA LEU A 173 12.15 0.62 -4.88
C LEU A 173 10.69 0.73 -5.30
N ALA A 174 9.85 1.37 -4.48
CA ALA A 174 8.45 1.62 -4.80
C ALA A 174 8.30 2.46 -6.08
N GLU A 175 9.07 3.55 -6.22
CA GLU A 175 9.09 4.39 -7.42
C GLU A 175 9.46 3.59 -8.67
N ARG A 176 10.50 2.77 -8.60
CA ARG A 176 10.90 1.91 -9.73
C ARG A 176 9.77 0.99 -10.15
N PHE A 177 9.12 0.30 -9.21
CA PHE A 177 7.99 -0.60 -9.52
C PHE A 177 6.80 0.15 -10.11
N LEU A 178 6.47 1.33 -9.59
CA LEU A 178 5.38 2.16 -10.08
C LEU A 178 5.66 2.73 -11.47
N GLN A 179 6.89 3.18 -11.74
CA GLN A 179 7.31 3.68 -13.05
C GLN A 179 7.28 2.58 -14.11
N ASP A 180 7.76 1.38 -13.78
CA ASP A 180 7.70 0.22 -14.68
C ASP A 180 6.23 -0.17 -14.97
N ALA A 181 5.36 -0.13 -13.96
CA ALA A 181 3.93 -0.39 -14.11
C ALA A 181 3.23 0.64 -14.99
N GLU A 182 3.53 1.92 -14.79
CA GLU A 182 3.00 3.01 -15.61
C GLU A 182 3.48 2.93 -17.06
N HIS A 183 4.75 2.57 -17.28
CA HIS A 183 5.28 2.35 -18.62
C HIS A 183 4.57 1.18 -19.30
N PHE A 184 4.40 0.05 -18.59
CA PHE A 184 3.68 -1.12 -19.09
C PHE A 184 2.23 -0.76 -19.46
N SER A 185 1.50 -0.07 -18.58
CA SER A 185 0.13 0.37 -18.83
C SER A 185 -0.01 1.22 -20.09
N ARG A 186 0.93 2.13 -20.34
CA ARG A 186 0.94 2.98 -21.54
C ARG A 186 1.27 2.23 -22.84
N MET A 187 2.09 1.19 -22.76
CA MET A 187 2.50 0.39 -23.93
C MET A 187 1.51 -0.71 -24.28
N SER A 188 0.64 -1.12 -23.36
CA SER A 188 -0.36 -2.16 -23.57
C SER A 188 -1.48 -1.66 -24.48
N GLY A 189 -1.48 -2.07 -25.74
CA GLY A 189 -2.48 -1.67 -26.74
C GLY A 189 -3.87 -2.29 -26.51
N ASN A 190 -3.97 -3.36 -25.75
CA ASN A 190 -5.22 -4.03 -25.37
C ASN A 190 -5.14 -4.47 -23.90
N SER A 191 -5.85 -3.75 -23.04
CA SER A 191 -5.83 -3.98 -21.60
C SER A 191 -6.75 -5.15 -21.23
N PRO A 192 -6.22 -6.25 -20.65
CA PRO A 192 -7.05 -7.37 -20.21
C PRO A 192 -8.09 -6.93 -19.17
N ARG A 193 -9.28 -7.51 -19.27
CA ARG A 193 -10.36 -7.29 -18.33
C ARG A 193 -10.26 -8.31 -17.19
N PHE A 194 -10.23 -7.85 -15.97
CA PHE A 194 -10.06 -8.74 -14.81
C PHE A 194 -11.24 -8.71 -13.84
N TYR A 195 -11.39 -9.82 -13.15
CA TYR A 195 -12.27 -9.99 -12.00
C TYR A 195 -11.44 -10.42 -10.78
N SER A 196 -11.60 -9.75 -9.64
CA SER A 196 -10.93 -10.13 -8.39
C SER A 196 -11.85 -11.01 -7.55
N ALA A 197 -11.61 -12.32 -7.57
CA ALA A 197 -12.42 -13.32 -6.87
C ALA A 197 -11.98 -13.48 -5.41
N ARG A 198 -12.90 -13.26 -4.48
CA ARG A 198 -12.71 -13.30 -3.03
C ARG A 198 -13.82 -14.10 -2.35
N GLY A 199 -13.59 -14.46 -1.08
CA GLY A 199 -14.54 -15.27 -0.31
C GLY A 199 -14.60 -16.73 -0.79
N ALA A 200 -15.27 -17.58 -0.03
CA ALA A 200 -15.27 -19.03 -0.24
C ALA A 200 -15.79 -19.48 -1.63
N THR A 201 -16.70 -18.71 -2.20
CA THR A 201 -17.30 -19.01 -3.53
C THR A 201 -16.73 -18.14 -4.65
N GLY A 202 -15.83 -17.20 -4.36
CA GLY A 202 -15.25 -16.29 -5.33
C GLY A 202 -16.17 -15.15 -5.79
N LEU A 203 -17.34 -14.96 -5.15
CA LEU A 203 -18.34 -13.97 -5.56
C LEU A 203 -18.30 -12.66 -4.75
N GLU A 204 -17.40 -12.53 -3.77
CA GLU A 204 -17.00 -11.24 -3.22
C GLU A 204 -15.90 -10.65 -4.11
N THR A 205 -15.95 -9.34 -4.38
CA THR A 205 -14.98 -8.69 -5.28
C THR A 205 -14.69 -7.26 -4.86
N GLY A 206 -13.54 -6.73 -5.29
CA GLY A 206 -13.20 -5.33 -5.16
C GLY A 206 -13.80 -4.51 -6.29
N LEU A 207 -14.41 -3.37 -5.95
CA LEU A 207 -14.94 -2.41 -6.90
C LEU A 207 -13.81 -1.61 -7.55
N GLN A 208 -14.05 -1.12 -8.76
CA GLN A 208 -13.11 -0.26 -9.49
C GLN A 208 -12.68 0.94 -8.64
N GLY A 209 -11.38 1.21 -8.61
CA GLY A 209 -10.80 2.32 -7.84
C GLY A 209 -10.72 2.08 -6.33
N SER A 210 -11.08 0.88 -5.85
CA SER A 210 -10.90 0.53 -4.45
C SER A 210 -9.47 0.10 -4.13
N LEU A 211 -9.06 0.22 -2.87
CA LEU A 211 -7.75 -0.26 -2.41
C LEU A 211 -7.51 -1.76 -2.69
N HIS A 212 -8.58 -2.51 -2.95
CA HIS A 212 -8.55 -3.95 -3.19
C HIS A 212 -8.21 -4.34 -4.63
N THR A 213 -8.24 -3.39 -5.57
CA THR A 213 -8.04 -3.63 -7.01
C THR A 213 -6.89 -2.83 -7.61
N GLU A 214 -6.34 -1.88 -6.85
CA GLU A 214 -5.30 -0.95 -7.32
C GLU A 214 -4.07 -1.67 -7.91
N ALA A 215 -3.67 -2.83 -7.40
CA ALA A 215 -2.51 -3.56 -7.91
C ALA A 215 -2.66 -3.95 -9.39
N ALA A 216 -3.86 -4.33 -9.82
CA ALA A 216 -4.15 -4.65 -11.21
C ALA A 216 -4.46 -3.40 -12.04
N GLU A 217 -5.21 -2.45 -11.49
CA GLU A 217 -5.58 -1.21 -12.16
C GLU A 217 -4.36 -0.32 -12.45
N GLN A 218 -3.34 -0.32 -11.56
CA GLN A 218 -2.09 0.41 -11.78
C GLN A 218 -1.30 -0.11 -13.00
N LEU A 219 -1.50 -1.37 -13.37
CA LEU A 219 -0.96 -1.97 -14.60
C LEU A 219 -1.82 -1.68 -15.83
N GLY A 220 -2.90 -0.92 -15.70
CA GLY A 220 -3.84 -0.62 -16.78
C GLY A 220 -4.82 -1.74 -17.09
N LEU A 221 -4.94 -2.78 -16.25
CA LEU A 221 -5.99 -3.78 -16.39
C LEU A 221 -7.34 -3.17 -16.07
N ILE A 222 -8.38 -3.63 -16.76
CA ILE A 222 -9.73 -3.09 -16.63
C ILE A 222 -10.54 -3.96 -15.68
N ASN A 223 -10.93 -3.43 -14.53
CA ASN A 223 -11.85 -4.10 -13.62
C ASN A 223 -13.24 -4.20 -14.26
N VAL A 224 -13.79 -5.42 -14.36
CA VAL A 224 -15.14 -5.63 -14.93
C VAL A 224 -16.25 -5.16 -14.00
N VAL A 225 -15.93 -4.90 -12.72
CA VAL A 225 -16.90 -4.53 -11.69
C VAL A 225 -16.81 -3.02 -11.44
N SER A 226 -17.65 -2.27 -12.12
CA SER A 226 -17.71 -0.82 -12.04
C SER A 226 -19.07 -0.38 -11.51
N GLU A 227 -19.10 0.09 -10.26
CA GLU A 227 -20.27 0.67 -9.61
C GLU A 227 -19.93 2.09 -9.13
N PRO A 228 -20.22 3.13 -9.91
CA PRO A 228 -19.74 4.49 -9.65
C PRO A 228 -20.10 5.09 -8.28
N SER A 229 -21.17 4.60 -7.66
CA SER A 229 -21.67 5.10 -6.37
C SER A 229 -21.16 4.33 -5.15
N GLN A 230 -20.35 3.28 -5.35
CA GLN A 230 -19.90 2.40 -4.29
C GLN A 230 -18.36 2.29 -4.30
N HIS A 231 -17.78 2.07 -3.14
CA HIS A 231 -16.34 1.85 -2.95
C HIS A 231 -16.10 0.63 -2.05
N GLY A 232 -14.94 0.01 -2.20
CA GLY A 232 -14.54 -1.11 -1.36
C GLY A 232 -14.88 -2.47 -1.95
N LEU A 233 -15.61 -3.29 -1.20
CA LEU A 233 -15.97 -4.67 -1.57
C LEU A 233 -17.46 -4.79 -1.83
N ALA A 234 -17.83 -5.64 -2.79
CA ALA A 234 -19.21 -5.97 -3.11
C ALA A 234 -19.41 -7.48 -3.31
N GLN A 235 -20.65 -7.93 -3.11
CA GLN A 235 -21.11 -9.27 -3.51
C GLN A 235 -21.76 -9.16 -4.88
N VAL A 236 -21.43 -10.09 -5.78
CA VAL A 236 -21.99 -10.16 -7.12
C VAL A 236 -22.67 -11.50 -7.36
N SER A 237 -23.62 -11.55 -8.30
CA SER A 237 -24.18 -12.82 -8.72
C SER A 237 -23.31 -13.49 -9.78
N PHE A 238 -23.45 -14.81 -9.92
CA PHE A 238 -22.74 -15.54 -10.96
C PHE A 238 -23.23 -15.15 -12.37
N GLU A 239 -24.51 -14.80 -12.50
CA GLU A 239 -25.11 -14.31 -13.75
C GLU A 239 -24.48 -13.01 -14.20
N GLN A 240 -24.25 -12.05 -13.28
CA GLN A 240 -23.51 -10.82 -13.58
C GLN A 240 -22.09 -11.12 -14.05
N LEU A 241 -21.40 -12.06 -13.41
CA LEU A 241 -20.06 -12.44 -13.79
C LEU A 241 -20.01 -13.07 -15.19
N LEU A 242 -21.01 -13.88 -15.56
CA LEU A 242 -21.17 -14.40 -16.92
C LEU A 242 -21.38 -13.29 -17.96
N LEU A 243 -22.15 -12.25 -17.63
CA LEU A 243 -22.36 -11.11 -18.52
C LEU A 243 -21.08 -10.28 -18.70
N TRP A 244 -20.28 -10.14 -17.66
CA TRP A 244 -19.02 -9.40 -17.73
C TRP A 244 -17.92 -10.16 -18.48
N GLU A 245 -17.91 -11.48 -18.45
CA GLU A 245 -16.95 -12.36 -19.15
C GLU A 245 -15.50 -11.80 -19.04
N PRO A 246 -14.88 -11.83 -17.85
CA PRO A 246 -13.51 -11.33 -17.69
C PRO A 246 -12.51 -12.18 -18.46
N ASP A 247 -11.41 -11.58 -18.92
CA ASP A 247 -10.30 -12.27 -19.56
C ASP A 247 -9.45 -13.04 -18.55
N ILE A 248 -9.36 -12.51 -17.31
CA ILE A 248 -8.52 -13.02 -16.23
C ILE A 248 -9.29 -12.98 -14.91
N ILE A 249 -9.11 -14.01 -14.10
CA ILE A 249 -9.62 -14.05 -12.73
C ILE A 249 -8.42 -14.03 -11.79
N LEU A 250 -8.40 -13.08 -10.86
CA LEU A 250 -7.36 -12.95 -9.83
C LEU A 250 -7.92 -13.43 -8.50
N THR A 251 -7.15 -14.21 -7.74
CA THR A 251 -7.47 -14.57 -6.35
C THR A 251 -6.21 -14.66 -5.50
N GLN A 252 -6.35 -14.59 -4.19
CA GLN A 252 -5.27 -14.73 -3.22
C GLN A 252 -5.47 -15.91 -2.27
N ASP A 253 -6.59 -16.62 -2.41
CA ASP A 253 -6.93 -17.76 -1.57
C ASP A 253 -6.91 -19.06 -2.36
N ALA A 254 -6.08 -20.00 -1.93
CA ALA A 254 -5.92 -21.29 -2.60
C ALA A 254 -7.20 -22.16 -2.57
N ASN A 255 -8.10 -21.95 -1.57
CA ASN A 255 -9.38 -22.64 -1.53
C ASN A 255 -10.34 -22.04 -2.55
N THR A 256 -10.38 -20.72 -2.65
CA THR A 256 -11.14 -20.00 -3.68
C THR A 256 -10.66 -20.39 -5.08
N TYR A 257 -9.34 -20.46 -5.30
CA TYR A 257 -8.75 -20.92 -6.57
C TYR A 257 -9.22 -22.33 -6.92
N ARG A 258 -9.12 -23.29 -5.97
CA ARG A 258 -9.58 -24.67 -6.18
C ARG A 258 -11.08 -24.73 -6.45
N TYR A 259 -11.88 -23.97 -5.70
CA TYR A 259 -13.31 -23.88 -5.93
C TYR A 259 -13.63 -23.40 -7.36
N ILE A 260 -13.05 -22.30 -7.80
CA ILE A 260 -13.26 -21.72 -9.14
C ILE A 260 -12.85 -22.71 -10.23
N THR A 261 -11.68 -23.32 -10.14
CA THR A 261 -11.15 -24.19 -11.19
C THR A 261 -11.85 -25.54 -11.27
N GLN A 262 -12.46 -26.03 -10.20
CA GLN A 262 -13.13 -27.32 -10.14
C GLN A 262 -14.66 -27.24 -10.32
N ASN A 263 -15.27 -26.09 -10.00
CA ASN A 263 -16.72 -25.93 -10.03
C ASN A 263 -17.29 -25.88 -11.46
N ALA A 264 -18.34 -26.65 -11.70
CA ALA A 264 -18.96 -26.78 -13.03
C ALA A 264 -19.55 -25.46 -13.54
N LEU A 265 -20.12 -24.60 -12.67
CA LEU A 265 -20.64 -23.31 -13.07
C LEU A 265 -19.53 -22.38 -13.56
N TRP A 266 -18.42 -22.31 -12.83
CA TRP A 266 -17.28 -21.45 -13.16
C TRP A 266 -16.61 -21.84 -14.49
N LYS A 267 -16.69 -23.11 -14.89
CA LYS A 267 -16.21 -23.59 -16.21
C LYS A 267 -16.98 -23.01 -17.40
N ASN A 268 -18.10 -22.33 -17.18
CA ASN A 268 -18.78 -21.58 -18.24
C ASN A 268 -18.03 -20.30 -18.63
N LEU A 269 -17.20 -19.74 -17.74
CA LEU A 269 -16.36 -18.59 -18.05
C LEU A 269 -15.16 -18.98 -18.93
N GLN A 270 -14.87 -18.15 -19.94
CA GLN A 270 -13.76 -18.38 -20.85
C GLN A 270 -12.40 -18.33 -20.12
N ALA A 271 -12.25 -17.41 -19.15
CA ALA A 271 -11.05 -17.32 -18.32
C ALA A 271 -10.72 -18.66 -17.63
N VAL A 272 -11.73 -19.34 -17.07
CA VAL A 272 -11.53 -20.64 -16.41
C VAL A 272 -11.16 -21.73 -17.43
N ARG A 273 -11.86 -21.78 -18.56
CA ARG A 273 -11.55 -22.76 -19.62
C ARG A 273 -10.17 -22.61 -20.21
N LYS A 274 -9.65 -21.37 -20.29
CA LYS A 274 -8.32 -21.05 -20.82
C LYS A 274 -7.21 -21.10 -19.75
N GLY A 275 -7.53 -21.48 -18.50
CA GLY A 275 -6.56 -21.50 -17.41
C GLY A 275 -6.08 -20.09 -16.98
N GLN A 276 -6.87 -19.05 -17.25
CA GLN A 276 -6.56 -17.67 -16.89
C GLN A 276 -7.12 -17.33 -15.48
N VAL A 277 -6.95 -18.25 -14.55
CA VAL A 277 -7.22 -18.02 -13.12
C VAL A 277 -5.87 -17.97 -12.42
N LEU A 278 -5.49 -16.78 -11.94
CA LEU A 278 -4.21 -16.54 -11.30
C LEU A 278 -4.40 -16.47 -9.78
N CYS A 279 -3.61 -17.25 -9.05
CA CYS A 279 -3.64 -17.28 -7.59
C CYS A 279 -2.34 -16.71 -7.04
N TYR A 280 -2.44 -15.59 -6.32
CA TYR A 280 -1.31 -14.96 -5.65
C TYR A 280 -1.51 -15.00 -4.14
N SER A 281 -1.46 -16.20 -3.57
CA SER A 281 -1.68 -16.41 -2.13
C SER A 281 -0.66 -15.70 -1.25
N GLY A 282 0.54 -15.48 -1.77
CA GLY A 282 1.62 -14.65 -1.20
C GLY A 282 1.90 -14.85 0.29
N LEU A 283 3.15 -15.10 0.63
CA LEU A 283 3.59 -15.21 2.01
C LEU A 283 4.58 -14.06 2.32
N PRO A 284 4.68 -13.59 3.57
CA PRO A 284 3.88 -13.92 4.76
C PRO A 284 2.50 -13.21 4.79
N PHE A 285 2.24 -12.32 3.84
CA PHE A 285 1.01 -11.55 3.68
C PHE A 285 0.50 -11.73 2.25
N GLY A 286 -0.81 -11.66 2.02
CA GLY A 286 -1.36 -11.65 0.66
C GLY A 286 -0.77 -10.52 -0.17
N TRP A 287 -0.40 -10.80 -1.43
CA TRP A 287 0.36 -9.81 -2.22
C TRP A 287 -0.53 -8.79 -2.93
N LEU A 288 -1.80 -9.09 -3.21
CA LEU A 288 -2.67 -8.15 -3.91
C LEU A 288 -3.39 -7.19 -2.96
N ASP A 289 -4.14 -7.71 -1.98
CA ASP A 289 -4.96 -6.86 -1.10
C ASP A 289 -5.31 -7.47 0.27
N SER A 290 -4.57 -8.47 0.72
CA SER A 290 -4.80 -9.14 2.00
C SER A 290 -3.65 -8.97 2.99
N PRO A 291 -3.57 -7.81 3.66
CA PRO A 291 -4.39 -6.62 3.60
C PRO A 291 -4.01 -5.67 2.46
N PRO A 292 -4.84 -4.64 2.13
CA PRO A 292 -4.51 -3.65 1.10
C PRO A 292 -3.49 -2.61 1.62
N GLY A 293 -2.28 -3.05 1.90
CA GLY A 293 -1.16 -2.26 2.40
C GLY A 293 -0.03 -2.11 1.37
N ILE A 294 1.17 -1.79 1.85
CA ILE A 294 2.37 -1.58 1.03
C ILE A 294 2.81 -2.84 0.27
N ASN A 295 2.41 -4.04 0.73
CA ASN A 295 2.60 -5.33 0.07
C ASN A 295 2.00 -5.39 -1.35
N ARG A 296 1.02 -4.55 -1.68
CA ARG A 296 0.45 -4.44 -3.03
C ARG A 296 1.49 -4.07 -4.10
N LEU A 297 2.58 -3.40 -3.74
CA LEU A 297 3.72 -3.17 -4.63
C LEU A 297 4.29 -4.50 -5.15
N LEU A 298 4.44 -5.49 -4.27
CA LEU A 298 4.95 -6.81 -4.66
C LEU A 298 3.94 -7.56 -5.51
N GLY A 299 2.65 -7.50 -5.16
CA GLY A 299 1.57 -8.10 -5.94
C GLY A 299 1.44 -7.51 -7.34
N MET A 300 1.50 -6.18 -7.45
CA MET A 300 1.55 -5.48 -8.73
C MET A 300 2.75 -5.93 -9.56
N ARG A 301 3.95 -6.00 -8.96
CA ARG A 301 5.17 -6.45 -9.63
C ARG A 301 5.08 -7.89 -10.11
N ARG A 302 4.51 -8.78 -9.28
CA ARG A 302 4.28 -10.20 -9.66
C ARG A 302 3.28 -10.32 -10.81
N LEU A 303 2.20 -9.55 -10.75
CA LEU A 303 1.20 -9.53 -11.82
C LEU A 303 1.78 -8.96 -13.12
N GLN A 304 2.60 -7.90 -13.04
CA GLN A 304 3.32 -7.38 -14.21
C GLN A 304 4.23 -8.45 -14.84
N ALA A 305 4.96 -9.21 -14.03
CA ALA A 305 5.84 -10.29 -14.50
C ALA A 305 5.07 -11.38 -15.27
N HIS A 306 3.76 -11.56 -15.05
CA HIS A 306 2.94 -12.47 -15.83
C HIS A 306 2.80 -12.03 -17.30
N PHE A 307 2.81 -10.73 -17.56
CA PHE A 307 2.60 -10.16 -18.89
C PHE A 307 3.88 -9.66 -19.56
N ASP A 308 4.92 -9.38 -18.79
CA ASP A 308 6.15 -8.75 -19.25
C ASP A 308 7.34 -9.66 -18.99
N SER A 309 7.89 -10.24 -20.07
CA SER A 309 9.03 -11.17 -19.99
C SER A 309 10.29 -10.55 -19.39
N LYS A 310 10.50 -9.23 -19.57
CA LYS A 310 11.63 -8.51 -18.97
C LYS A 310 11.48 -8.43 -17.45
N ILE A 311 10.28 -8.15 -16.97
CA ILE A 311 9.99 -8.14 -15.55
C ILE A 311 10.05 -9.57 -14.98
N GLN A 312 9.52 -10.54 -15.72
CA GLN A 312 9.61 -11.96 -15.33
C GLN A 312 11.08 -12.41 -15.15
N ALA A 313 11.98 -11.99 -16.03
CA ALA A 313 13.41 -12.32 -15.92
C ALA A 313 14.07 -11.74 -14.66
N ASN A 314 13.58 -10.62 -14.15
CA ASN A 314 14.11 -9.93 -12.95
C ASN A 314 13.31 -10.23 -11.67
N TRP A 315 12.24 -11.05 -11.76
CA TRP A 315 11.30 -11.26 -10.66
C TRP A 315 11.97 -11.74 -9.37
N MET A 316 12.94 -12.65 -9.46
CA MET A 316 13.63 -13.20 -8.28
C MET A 316 14.43 -12.13 -7.53
N ASP A 317 15.14 -11.27 -8.26
CA ASP A 317 15.91 -10.18 -7.67
C ASP A 317 14.99 -9.13 -7.03
N ASP A 318 13.88 -8.80 -7.69
CA ASP A 318 12.86 -7.89 -7.18
C ASP A 318 12.21 -8.43 -5.90
N LEU A 319 11.90 -9.74 -5.86
CA LEU A 319 11.35 -10.42 -4.69
C LEU A 319 12.33 -10.36 -3.52
N GLN A 320 13.59 -10.75 -3.73
CA GLN A 320 14.63 -10.69 -2.69
C GLN A 320 14.84 -9.26 -2.17
N GLN A 321 14.93 -8.28 -3.08
CA GLN A 321 15.10 -6.89 -2.71
C GLN A 321 13.92 -6.37 -1.89
N PHE A 322 12.69 -6.73 -2.27
CA PHE A 322 11.50 -6.35 -1.52
C PHE A 322 11.53 -6.93 -0.11
N PHE A 323 11.80 -8.22 0.05
CA PHE A 323 11.86 -8.86 1.37
C PHE A 323 12.95 -8.27 2.26
N ARG A 324 14.12 -8.00 1.71
CA ARG A 324 15.21 -7.34 2.44
C ARG A 324 14.82 -5.96 2.94
N LEU A 325 14.19 -5.14 2.10
CA LEU A 325 13.86 -3.75 2.43
C LEU A 325 12.59 -3.62 3.27
N PHE A 326 11.54 -4.42 2.99
CA PHE A 326 10.22 -4.23 3.59
C PHE A 326 9.92 -5.22 4.73
N TYR A 327 10.51 -6.41 4.69
CA TYR A 327 10.31 -7.43 5.73
C TYR A 327 11.59 -7.70 6.53
N HIS A 328 12.67 -6.96 6.23
CA HIS A 328 13.96 -7.05 6.91
C HIS A 328 14.49 -8.49 6.98
N SER A 329 14.31 -9.24 5.92
CA SER A 329 14.65 -10.65 5.81
C SER A 329 15.42 -10.94 4.54
N ASP A 330 16.57 -11.59 4.68
CA ASP A 330 17.33 -12.16 3.56
C ASP A 330 16.85 -13.58 3.31
N LEU A 331 16.22 -13.81 2.15
CA LEU A 331 15.65 -15.11 1.80
C LEU A 331 16.73 -16.10 1.36
N ASN A 332 16.70 -17.32 1.91
CA ASN A 332 17.50 -18.42 1.40
C ASN A 332 16.80 -19.14 0.22
N GLN A 333 17.52 -20.05 -0.44
CA GLN A 333 17.01 -20.76 -1.63
C GLN A 333 15.70 -21.54 -1.37
N THR A 334 15.58 -22.18 -0.22
CA THR A 334 14.39 -22.94 0.15
C THR A 334 13.18 -22.03 0.35
N GLN A 335 13.40 -20.88 1.02
CA GLN A 335 12.34 -19.87 1.19
C GLN A 335 11.89 -19.27 -0.14
N LEU A 336 12.85 -18.95 -1.02
CA LEU A 336 12.55 -18.46 -2.37
C LEU A 336 11.70 -19.46 -3.17
N GLN A 337 12.08 -20.74 -3.17
CA GLN A 337 11.33 -21.77 -3.87
C GLN A 337 9.90 -21.87 -3.34
N ARG A 338 9.70 -21.87 -2.02
CA ARG A 338 8.36 -21.88 -1.41
C ARG A 338 7.51 -20.66 -1.79
N LEU A 339 8.12 -19.46 -1.87
CA LEU A 339 7.41 -18.27 -2.32
C LEU A 339 6.99 -18.33 -3.79
N LEU A 340 7.81 -18.97 -4.63
CA LEU A 340 7.46 -19.18 -6.04
C LEU A 340 6.32 -20.19 -6.23
N GLU A 341 6.26 -21.20 -5.37
CA GLU A 341 5.18 -22.21 -5.40
C GLU A 341 3.86 -21.67 -4.83
N ALA A 342 3.93 -20.66 -3.99
CA ALA A 342 2.78 -20.01 -3.33
C ALA A 342 2.23 -18.80 -4.10
N GLY A 343 2.92 -18.30 -5.16
CA GLY A 343 2.60 -17.05 -5.83
C GLY A 343 2.36 -17.11 -7.33
#